data_6bb1b32eb0de16f1a67ad4bc60b5e4b3
#
_entry.id   6bb1b32eb0de16f1a67ad4bc60b5e4b3
#
_cell.length_a   1.000
_cell.length_b   1.000
_cell.length_c   1.000
_cell.angle_alpha   90.00
_cell.angle_beta   90.00
_cell.angle_gamma   90.00
#
_symmetry.space_group_name_H-M   'P 1'
#
loop_
_entity.id
_entity.type
_entity.pdbx_description
1 polymer ?
#
loop_
_entity_poly.entity_id
_entity_poly.type
_entity_poly.pdbx_seq_one_letter_code
_entity_poly.pdbx_strand_id
1 'polypeptide(L)'
;VDHEWFKESRESRDNPKADWYVWADARPDGTPPNNWMSLFGGVAWRWEPRRGQYYLHNFLSSQPDLNFHNPEVQAATLDNVKFWLDKGVDGLRLDAINFCFHDLQLRDNPPKPEAMRVGRGFSPDNPYAFQYHHYNNTQPENLVFLQDLRALMDKYPGATTLGEISSEDSL
;
A
#
# COMPACT_ATOMS: atom_id res chain seq x y z
N VAL A 1 -10.89 6.29 -3.89
CA VAL A 1 -12.02 5.59 -4.55
C VAL A 1 -12.58 6.37 -5.73
N ASP A 2 -12.23 7.64 -5.85
CA ASP A 2 -12.78 8.51 -6.92
C ASP A 2 -11.93 8.53 -8.20
N HIS A 3 -10.71 7.96 -8.14
CA HIS A 3 -9.82 7.85 -9.29
C HIS A 3 -10.37 6.89 -10.34
N GLU A 4 -10.22 7.21 -11.62
CA GLU A 4 -10.76 6.41 -12.72
C GLU A 4 -10.22 4.97 -12.74
N TRP A 5 -8.96 4.77 -12.38
CA TRP A 5 -8.39 3.43 -12.26
C TRP A 5 -9.12 2.56 -11.24
N PHE A 6 -9.50 3.13 -10.08
CA PHE A 6 -10.24 2.36 -9.07
C PHE A 6 -11.68 2.11 -9.51
N LYS A 7 -12.34 3.11 -10.12
CA LYS A 7 -13.70 2.94 -10.66
C LYS A 7 -13.73 1.80 -11.68
N GLU A 8 -12.77 1.75 -12.59
CA GLU A 8 -12.64 0.68 -13.57
C GLU A 8 -12.34 -0.66 -12.88
N SER A 9 -11.33 -0.71 -11.97
CA SER A 9 -10.93 -1.92 -11.27
C SER A 9 -12.06 -2.58 -10.49
N ARG A 10 -12.93 -1.80 -9.85
CA ARG A 10 -14.02 -2.34 -9.02
C ARG A 10 -15.24 -2.84 -9.79
N GLU A 11 -15.37 -2.53 -11.09
CA GLU A 11 -16.54 -2.89 -11.88
C GLU A 11 -16.67 -4.41 -12.09
N SER A 12 -15.55 -5.12 -12.26
CA SER A 12 -15.52 -6.57 -12.44
C SER A 12 -14.15 -7.16 -12.11
N ARG A 13 -14.09 -8.49 -12.12
CA ARG A 13 -12.81 -9.22 -11.98
C ARG A 13 -12.03 -9.36 -13.29
N ASP A 14 -12.66 -9.04 -14.43
CA ASP A 14 -12.16 -9.32 -15.78
C ASP A 14 -11.84 -8.06 -16.59
N ASN A 15 -11.89 -6.86 -15.98
CA ASN A 15 -11.56 -5.62 -16.70
C ASN A 15 -10.03 -5.40 -16.79
N PRO A 16 -9.55 -4.54 -17.72
CA PRO A 16 -8.12 -4.29 -17.92
C PRO A 16 -7.37 -3.82 -16.66
N LYS A 17 -8.06 -3.19 -15.70
CA LYS A 17 -7.48 -2.73 -14.43
C LYS A 17 -7.90 -3.59 -13.23
N ALA A 18 -8.41 -4.78 -13.48
CA ALA A 18 -8.89 -5.66 -12.40
C ALA A 18 -7.84 -5.85 -11.29
N ASP A 19 -6.56 -6.01 -11.65
CA ASP A 19 -5.46 -6.28 -10.73
C ASP A 19 -4.57 -5.04 -10.42
N TRP A 20 -5.08 -3.84 -10.72
CA TRP A 20 -4.36 -2.60 -10.43
C TRP A 20 -4.44 -2.19 -8.96
N TYR A 21 -5.40 -2.73 -8.22
CA TYR A 21 -5.54 -2.56 -6.77
C TYR A 21 -5.46 -3.92 -6.09
N VAL A 22 -5.24 -3.91 -4.78
CA VAL A 22 -5.13 -5.14 -4.00
C VAL A 22 -6.53 -5.64 -3.64
N TRP A 23 -6.93 -6.73 -4.24
CA TRP A 23 -8.22 -7.40 -4.02
C TRP A 23 -8.03 -8.78 -3.43
N ALA A 24 -8.97 -9.21 -2.59
CA ALA A 24 -9.01 -10.56 -2.06
C ALA A 24 -10.44 -11.05 -1.85
N ASP A 25 -10.63 -12.35 -2.00
CA ASP A 25 -11.90 -12.98 -1.68
C ASP A 25 -12.13 -13.01 -0.16
N ALA A 26 -13.41 -13.01 0.23
CA ALA A 26 -13.79 -13.26 1.61
C ALA A 26 -13.38 -14.68 2.04
N ARG A 27 -13.12 -14.87 3.33
CA ARG A 27 -13.09 -16.21 3.94
C ARG A 27 -14.46 -16.90 3.79
N PRO A 28 -14.55 -18.24 3.96
CA PRO A 28 -15.82 -18.96 3.82
C PRO A 28 -16.96 -18.45 4.73
N ASP A 29 -16.62 -17.81 5.85
CA ASP A 29 -17.55 -17.19 6.79
C ASP A 29 -17.92 -15.74 6.44
N GLY A 30 -17.44 -15.22 5.30
CA GLY A 30 -17.67 -13.86 4.83
C GLY A 30 -16.76 -12.79 5.45
N THR A 31 -15.85 -13.17 6.34
CA THR A 31 -14.90 -12.22 6.95
C THR A 31 -13.76 -11.82 6.00
N PRO A 32 -13.02 -10.73 6.30
CA PRO A 32 -11.83 -10.34 5.52
C PRO A 32 -10.78 -11.45 5.40
N PRO A 33 -9.91 -11.39 4.37
CA PRO A 33 -8.94 -12.46 4.09
C PRO A 33 -7.94 -12.70 5.22
N ASN A 34 -7.62 -11.66 5.99
CA ASN A 34 -6.69 -11.72 7.13
C ASN A 34 -7.01 -10.64 8.18
N ASN A 35 -6.16 -10.55 9.20
CA ASN A 35 -6.34 -9.68 10.35
C ASN A 35 -5.68 -8.30 10.25
N TRP A 36 -5.25 -7.87 9.06
CA TRP A 36 -4.52 -6.61 8.94
C TRP A 36 -5.36 -5.40 9.36
N MET A 37 -4.71 -4.50 10.08
CA MET A 37 -5.32 -3.27 10.56
C MET A 37 -4.82 -2.06 9.78
N SER A 38 -5.71 -1.10 9.56
CA SER A 38 -5.41 0.19 8.95
C SER A 38 -4.69 1.11 9.94
N LEU A 39 -3.74 1.91 9.44
CA LEU A 39 -2.98 2.88 10.23
C LEU A 39 -3.88 3.86 11.01
N PHE A 40 -4.99 4.27 10.43
CA PHE A 40 -5.96 5.18 11.06
C PHE A 40 -7.04 4.47 11.88
N GLY A 41 -6.86 3.18 12.12
CA GLY A 41 -7.75 2.36 12.93
C GLY A 41 -8.78 1.57 12.12
N GLY A 42 -9.22 0.46 12.71
CA GLY A 42 -10.13 -0.48 12.08
C GLY A 42 -9.44 -1.46 11.14
N VAL A 43 -10.23 -2.33 10.51
CA VAL A 43 -9.77 -3.37 9.59
C VAL A 43 -9.25 -2.73 8.30
N ALA A 44 -8.13 -3.22 7.76
CA ALA A 44 -7.53 -2.71 6.53
C ALA A 44 -8.25 -3.17 5.25
N TRP A 45 -9.36 -3.88 5.37
CA TRP A 45 -10.12 -4.44 4.27
C TRP A 45 -11.54 -3.89 4.22
N ARG A 46 -11.99 -3.45 3.03
CA ARG A 46 -13.35 -3.00 2.80
C ARG A 46 -14.02 -3.80 1.70
N TRP A 47 -15.24 -4.26 1.97
CA TRP A 47 -16.05 -4.99 0.99
C TRP A 47 -16.54 -4.08 -0.14
N GLU A 48 -16.34 -4.51 -1.38
CA GLU A 48 -16.94 -3.90 -2.58
C GLU A 48 -17.97 -4.86 -3.19
N PRO A 49 -19.26 -4.55 -3.04
CA PRO A 49 -20.32 -5.47 -3.44
C PRO A 49 -20.43 -5.68 -4.95
N ARG A 50 -20.02 -4.71 -5.78
CA ARG A 50 -20.04 -4.86 -7.24
C ARG A 50 -19.09 -5.95 -7.70
N ARG A 51 -17.89 -5.93 -7.15
CA ARG A 51 -16.85 -6.89 -7.45
C ARG A 51 -16.99 -8.19 -6.66
N GLY A 52 -17.65 -8.14 -5.50
CA GLY A 52 -17.76 -9.27 -4.59
C GLY A 52 -16.43 -9.69 -3.99
N GLN A 53 -15.58 -8.70 -3.68
CA GLN A 53 -14.27 -8.87 -3.04
C GLN A 53 -14.00 -7.77 -2.03
N TYR A 54 -13.03 -8.01 -1.14
CA TYR A 54 -12.44 -6.98 -0.31
C TYR A 54 -11.30 -6.28 -1.05
N TYR A 55 -11.17 -4.95 -0.89
CA TYR A 55 -9.96 -4.23 -1.27
C TYR A 55 -9.17 -3.81 -0.04
N LEU A 56 -7.84 -3.79 -0.19
CA LEU A 56 -6.91 -3.33 0.86
C LEU A 56 -6.88 -1.80 0.91
N HIS A 57 -6.81 -1.27 2.14
CA HIS A 57 -6.49 0.13 2.42
C HIS A 57 -5.66 0.22 3.71
N ASN A 58 -4.36 0.39 3.59
CA ASN A 58 -3.50 0.57 4.76
C ASN A 58 -3.77 1.89 5.50
N PHE A 59 -4.39 2.85 4.82
CA PHE A 59 -4.79 4.17 5.35
C PHE A 59 -6.33 4.29 5.40
N LEU A 60 -6.89 5.36 4.85
CA LEU A 60 -8.34 5.52 4.83
C LEU A 60 -9.02 4.58 3.82
N SER A 61 -10.24 4.16 4.11
CA SER A 61 -11.03 3.35 3.17
C SER A 61 -11.34 4.06 1.84
N SER A 62 -11.17 5.39 1.78
CA SER A 62 -11.21 6.17 0.54
C SER A 62 -9.90 6.13 -0.26
N GLN A 63 -8.84 5.53 0.28
CA GLN A 63 -7.52 5.40 -0.30
C GLN A 63 -7.18 3.92 -0.52
N PRO A 64 -7.78 3.25 -1.54
CA PRO A 64 -7.47 1.85 -1.83
C PRO A 64 -6.01 1.72 -2.29
N ASP A 65 -5.34 0.67 -1.84
CA ASP A 65 -3.94 0.43 -2.14
C ASP A 65 -3.75 -0.08 -3.56
N LEU A 66 -2.83 0.55 -4.29
CA LEU A 66 -2.38 0.07 -5.60
C LEU A 66 -1.62 -1.26 -5.45
N ASN A 67 -1.82 -2.16 -6.40
CA ASN A 67 -1.11 -3.44 -6.42
C ASN A 67 0.25 -3.30 -7.10
N PHE A 68 1.29 -2.98 -6.33
CA PHE A 68 2.65 -2.86 -6.86
C PHE A 68 3.30 -4.19 -7.28
N HIS A 69 2.69 -5.34 -6.99
CA HIS A 69 3.09 -6.61 -7.61
C HIS A 69 2.71 -6.67 -9.10
N ASN A 70 1.80 -5.81 -9.56
CA ASN A 70 1.48 -5.67 -10.97
C ASN A 70 2.50 -4.73 -11.67
N PRO A 71 3.26 -5.22 -12.67
CA PRO A 71 4.26 -4.42 -13.37
C PRO A 71 3.67 -3.22 -14.13
N GLU A 72 2.41 -3.28 -14.55
CA GLU A 72 1.73 -2.15 -15.19
C GLU A 72 1.51 -0.99 -14.21
N VAL A 73 1.21 -1.30 -12.93
CA VAL A 73 1.09 -0.29 -11.88
C VAL A 73 2.43 0.37 -11.60
N GLN A 74 3.51 -0.42 -11.52
CA GLN A 74 4.86 0.11 -11.35
C GLN A 74 5.23 1.04 -12.51
N ALA A 75 5.01 0.59 -13.76
CA ALA A 75 5.29 1.38 -14.95
C ALA A 75 4.48 2.69 -14.96
N ALA A 76 3.17 2.64 -14.71
CA ALA A 76 2.32 3.83 -14.66
C ALA A 76 2.74 4.79 -13.54
N THR A 77 3.23 4.29 -12.42
CA THR A 77 3.75 5.11 -11.31
C THR A 77 5.04 5.80 -11.73
N LEU A 78 5.97 5.11 -12.37
CA LEU A 78 7.21 5.69 -12.90
C LEU A 78 6.93 6.70 -14.01
N ASP A 79 5.94 6.47 -14.87
CA ASP A 79 5.51 7.44 -15.88
C ASP A 79 4.96 8.73 -15.26
N ASN A 80 4.22 8.64 -14.16
CA ASN A 80 3.78 9.80 -13.39
C ASN A 80 4.97 10.58 -12.80
N VAL A 81 5.97 9.89 -12.26
CA VAL A 81 7.21 10.51 -11.79
C VAL A 81 7.92 11.22 -12.95
N LYS A 82 8.11 10.51 -14.07
CA LYS A 82 8.72 11.07 -15.28
C LYS A 82 8.01 12.33 -15.77
N PHE A 83 6.68 12.32 -15.79
CA PHE A 83 5.88 13.48 -16.19
C PHE A 83 6.25 14.74 -15.38
N TRP A 84 6.40 14.62 -14.05
CA TRP A 84 6.76 15.76 -13.21
C TRP A 84 8.21 16.20 -13.39
N LEU A 85 9.14 15.26 -13.55
CA LEU A 85 10.54 15.55 -13.84
C LEU A 85 10.70 16.28 -15.20
N ASP A 86 9.96 15.84 -16.23
CA ASP A 86 9.91 16.51 -17.54
C ASP A 86 9.33 17.95 -17.46
N LYS A 87 8.52 18.21 -16.43
CA LYS A 87 8.00 19.56 -16.12
C LYS A 87 8.97 20.43 -15.34
N GLY A 88 10.15 19.91 -14.98
CA GLY A 88 11.19 20.65 -14.27
C GLY A 88 11.06 20.60 -12.74
N VAL A 89 10.43 19.58 -12.18
CA VAL A 89 10.46 19.33 -10.74
C VAL A 89 11.83 18.75 -10.37
N ASP A 90 12.50 19.36 -9.40
CA ASP A 90 13.87 19.00 -8.99
C ASP A 90 13.93 17.89 -7.92
N GLY A 91 12.80 17.55 -7.33
CA GLY A 91 12.77 16.51 -6.30
C GLY A 91 11.37 16.06 -5.93
N LEU A 92 11.28 14.88 -5.32
CA LEU A 92 10.04 14.25 -4.90
C LEU A 92 10.10 13.81 -3.44
N ARG A 93 9.08 14.11 -2.67
CA ARG A 93 8.83 13.44 -1.40
C ARG A 93 7.99 12.20 -1.66
N LEU A 94 8.50 11.06 -1.24
CA LEU A 94 7.82 9.77 -1.36
C LEU A 94 7.12 9.47 -0.04
N ASP A 95 5.80 9.63 -0.05
CA ASP A 95 4.95 9.44 1.12
C ASP A 95 4.78 7.95 1.42
N ALA A 96 5.01 7.55 2.68
CA ALA A 96 4.81 6.18 3.16
C ALA A 96 5.32 5.09 2.20
N ILE A 97 6.52 5.29 1.64
CA ILE A 97 7.04 4.50 0.51
C ILE A 97 7.22 3.00 0.85
N ASN A 98 7.28 2.64 2.11
CA ASN A 98 7.36 1.25 2.56
C ASN A 98 6.03 0.49 2.48
N PHE A 99 4.92 1.13 2.12
CA PHE A 99 3.60 0.50 2.00
C PHE A 99 3.25 0.04 0.57
N CYS A 100 4.15 0.16 -0.40
CA CYS A 100 3.86 -0.21 -1.79
C CYS A 100 3.60 -1.70 -1.98
N PHE A 101 4.27 -2.56 -1.22
CA PHE A 101 4.17 -4.01 -1.36
C PHE A 101 3.63 -4.67 -0.10
N HIS A 102 2.88 -5.74 -0.29
CA HIS A 102 2.31 -6.59 0.76
C HIS A 102 2.69 -8.05 0.51
N ASP A 103 2.54 -8.89 1.53
CA ASP A 103 2.73 -10.34 1.41
C ASP A 103 1.64 -10.97 0.52
N LEU A 104 2.05 -11.59 -0.59
CA LEU A 104 1.12 -12.24 -1.53
C LEU A 104 0.38 -13.46 -0.93
N GLN A 105 0.91 -14.03 0.16
CA GLN A 105 0.23 -15.13 0.85
C GLN A 105 -0.87 -14.63 1.80
N LEU A 106 -0.99 -13.32 1.99
CA LEU A 106 -1.98 -12.67 2.86
C LEU A 106 -1.98 -13.24 4.29
N ARG A 107 -0.80 -13.57 4.83
CA ARG A 107 -0.65 -14.13 6.17
C ARG A 107 -1.13 -13.17 7.25
N ASP A 108 -1.71 -13.70 8.31
CA ASP A 108 -2.12 -12.91 9.47
C ASP A 108 -0.89 -12.30 10.17
N ASN A 109 -0.97 -11.02 10.52
CA ASN A 109 0.05 -10.37 11.34
C ASN A 109 0.01 -10.90 12.79
N PRO A 110 1.18 -11.20 13.40
CA PRO A 110 1.22 -11.68 14.76
C PRO A 110 0.84 -10.59 15.78
N PRO A 111 0.15 -10.95 16.86
CA PRO A 111 -0.23 -9.99 17.89
C PRO A 111 0.99 -9.53 18.70
N LYS A 112 0.98 -8.26 19.13
CA LYS A 112 1.96 -7.75 20.10
C LYS A 112 1.56 -8.12 21.53
N PRO A 113 2.55 -8.43 22.38
CA PRO A 113 2.35 -8.49 23.81
C PRO A 113 1.76 -7.16 24.34
N GLU A 114 0.88 -7.21 25.31
CA GLU A 114 0.18 -6.03 25.83
C GLU A 114 1.13 -4.90 26.25
N ALA A 115 2.25 -5.25 26.90
CA ALA A 115 3.27 -4.28 27.31
C ALA A 115 3.95 -3.54 26.14
N MET A 116 3.84 -4.06 24.90
CA MET A 116 4.43 -3.48 23.69
C MET A 116 3.39 -2.76 22.81
N ARG A 117 2.13 -2.71 23.20
CA ARG A 117 1.05 -2.05 22.45
C ARG A 117 1.04 -0.53 22.60
N VAL A 118 2.17 0.04 22.95
CA VAL A 118 2.32 1.50 23.09
C VAL A 118 2.73 2.06 21.75
N GLY A 119 1.75 2.54 20.99
CA GLY A 119 2.00 3.14 19.68
C GLY A 119 2.68 4.50 19.80
N ARG A 120 3.86 4.67 19.22
CA ARG A 120 4.45 5.99 19.02
C ARG A 120 3.61 6.74 17.98
N GLY A 121 2.92 7.80 18.41
CA GLY A 121 2.10 8.63 17.51
C GLY A 121 0.67 8.14 17.26
N PHE A 122 0.24 7.04 17.91
CA PHE A 122 -1.13 6.55 17.84
C PHE A 122 -1.86 6.72 19.16
N SER A 123 -3.19 6.86 19.09
CA SER A 123 -4.02 6.73 20.27
C SER A 123 -3.82 5.34 20.90
N PRO A 124 -3.80 5.22 22.25
CA PRO A 124 -3.71 3.93 22.93
C PRO A 124 -4.80 2.93 22.52
N ASP A 125 -5.93 3.44 22.00
CA ASP A 125 -7.07 2.64 21.55
C ASP A 125 -6.98 2.22 20.08
N ASN A 126 -5.95 2.65 19.34
CA ASN A 126 -5.82 2.29 17.93
C ASN A 126 -5.34 0.84 17.79
N PRO A 127 -6.17 -0.06 17.25
CA PRO A 127 -5.84 -1.48 17.13
C PRO A 127 -4.65 -1.76 16.19
N TYR A 128 -4.24 -0.80 15.39
CA TYR A 128 -3.01 -0.89 14.58
C TYR A 128 -1.80 -1.20 15.46
N ALA A 129 -1.71 -0.58 16.65
CA ALA A 129 -0.61 -0.82 17.59
C ALA A 129 -0.63 -2.21 18.25
N PHE A 130 -1.68 -3.03 18.05
CA PHE A 130 -1.87 -4.31 18.75
C PHE A 130 -1.26 -5.51 18.03
N GLN A 131 -0.73 -5.32 16.81
CA GLN A 131 -0.06 -6.35 16.04
C GLN A 131 1.26 -5.86 15.45
N TYR A 132 2.16 -6.80 15.16
CA TYR A 132 3.32 -6.52 14.30
C TYR A 132 2.87 -6.44 12.85
N HIS A 133 3.49 -5.55 12.07
CA HIS A 133 3.12 -5.31 10.68
C HIS A 133 4.12 -5.95 9.71
N HIS A 134 4.33 -7.28 9.86
CA HIS A 134 5.32 -8.01 9.07
C HIS A 134 4.89 -8.27 7.62
N TYR A 135 3.58 -8.22 7.34
CA TYR A 135 3.04 -8.70 6.08
C TYR A 135 2.30 -7.64 5.24
N ASN A 136 1.85 -6.56 5.85
CA ASN A 136 1.10 -5.53 5.13
C ASN A 136 1.94 -4.33 4.67
N ASN A 137 3.21 -4.26 5.04
CA ASN A 137 4.16 -3.24 4.57
C ASN A 137 5.61 -3.71 4.69
N THR A 138 6.56 -2.88 4.26
CA THR A 138 8.02 -3.08 4.40
C THR A 138 8.49 -4.43 3.82
N GLN A 139 7.90 -4.83 2.68
CA GLN A 139 8.31 -6.06 2.00
C GLN A 139 9.61 -5.86 1.20
N PRO A 140 10.42 -6.91 1.03
CA PRO A 140 11.72 -6.81 0.34
C PRO A 140 11.60 -6.38 -1.13
N GLU A 141 10.48 -6.68 -1.80
CA GLU A 141 10.20 -6.28 -3.18
C GLU A 141 10.21 -4.76 -3.36
N ASN A 142 9.93 -4.02 -2.29
CA ASN A 142 9.96 -2.57 -2.31
C ASN A 142 11.34 -2.02 -2.70
N LEU A 143 12.42 -2.72 -2.33
CA LEU A 143 13.78 -2.31 -2.69
C LEU A 143 14.02 -2.38 -4.19
N VAL A 144 13.43 -3.35 -4.89
CA VAL A 144 13.54 -3.48 -6.35
C VAL A 144 12.87 -2.29 -7.03
N PHE A 145 11.64 -1.97 -6.64
CA PHE A 145 10.93 -0.79 -7.16
C PHE A 145 11.69 0.53 -6.88
N LEU A 146 12.28 0.68 -5.69
CA LEU A 146 13.08 1.86 -5.36
C LEU A 146 14.36 1.96 -6.21
N GLN A 147 14.95 0.83 -6.62
CA GLN A 147 16.08 0.82 -7.56
C GLN A 147 15.63 1.28 -8.96
N ASP A 148 14.46 0.86 -9.44
CA ASP A 148 13.90 1.32 -10.71
C ASP A 148 13.58 2.82 -10.68
N LEU A 149 12.99 3.29 -9.57
CA LEU A 149 12.78 4.72 -9.35
C LEU A 149 14.11 5.49 -9.34
N ARG A 150 15.15 4.96 -8.66
CA ARG A 150 16.47 5.58 -8.64
C ARG A 150 17.07 5.64 -10.06
N ALA A 151 16.97 4.56 -10.82
CA ALA A 151 17.44 4.51 -12.20
C ALA A 151 16.71 5.52 -13.13
N LEU A 152 15.43 5.79 -12.87
CA LEU A 152 14.72 6.89 -13.53
C LEU A 152 15.25 8.26 -13.12
N MET A 153 15.41 8.51 -11.81
CA MET A 153 15.90 9.79 -11.27
C MET A 153 17.31 10.13 -11.76
N ASP A 154 18.17 9.13 -11.95
CA ASP A 154 19.56 9.32 -12.44
C ASP A 154 19.63 9.90 -13.85
N LYS A 155 18.54 9.86 -14.63
CA LYS A 155 18.44 10.50 -15.94
C LYS A 155 18.20 12.01 -15.87
N TYR A 156 17.94 12.55 -14.68
CA TYR A 156 17.64 13.96 -14.44
C TYR A 156 18.69 14.55 -13.50
N PRO A 157 19.75 15.23 -14.04
CA PRO A 157 20.82 15.77 -13.24
C PRO A 157 20.32 16.72 -12.14
N GLY A 158 20.74 16.49 -10.90
CA GLY A 158 20.35 17.29 -9.74
C GLY A 158 18.99 16.89 -9.11
N ALA A 159 18.22 16.01 -9.72
CA ALA A 159 16.97 15.54 -9.13
C ALA A 159 17.23 14.61 -7.93
N THR A 160 16.41 14.76 -6.88
CA THR A 160 16.53 13.97 -5.65
C THR A 160 15.20 13.45 -5.14
N THR A 161 15.25 12.47 -4.25
CA THR A 161 14.06 11.95 -3.55
C THR A 161 14.28 11.97 -2.04
N LEU A 162 13.22 12.24 -1.30
CA LEU A 162 13.12 12.11 0.14
C LEU A 162 12.02 11.09 0.46
N GLY A 163 12.39 9.91 0.97
CA GLY A 163 11.45 8.89 1.40
C GLY A 163 10.97 9.13 2.83
N GLU A 164 9.66 9.04 3.04
CA GLU A 164 9.07 8.88 4.38
C GLU A 164 8.82 7.40 4.64
N ILE A 165 9.38 6.90 5.73
CA ILE A 165 9.19 5.53 6.18
C ILE A 165 8.52 5.57 7.56
N SER A 166 7.37 4.92 7.66
CA SER A 166 6.69 4.67 8.91
C SER A 166 6.85 3.19 9.27
N SER A 167 7.83 2.88 10.08
CA SER A 167 8.10 1.52 10.56
C SER A 167 8.40 1.55 12.05
N GLU A 168 7.97 0.51 12.76
CA GLU A 168 8.28 0.33 14.19
C GLU A 168 9.74 -0.07 14.42
N ASP A 169 10.37 -0.68 13.43
CA ASP A 169 11.75 -1.19 13.45
C ASP A 169 12.76 -0.20 12.83
N SER A 170 12.36 1.05 12.60
CA SER A 170 13.23 2.09 12.05
C SER A 170 14.13 2.70 13.14
N LEU A 171 15.03 1.90 13.69
CA LEU A 171 16.16 2.33 14.52
C LEU A 171 17.45 1.72 14.00
#